data_ce8dc5e3b003ec79b2c5888f523428bd
#
_entry.id   ce8dc5e3b003ec79b2c5888f523428bd
#
_cell.length_a   1.000
_cell.length_b   1.000
_cell.length_c   1.000
_cell.angle_alpha   90.00
_cell.angle_beta   90.00
_cell.angle_gamma   90.00
#
_symmetry.space_group_name_H-M   'P 1'
#
loop_
_entity.id
_entity.type
_entity.pdbx_description
1 polymer ?
#
loop_
_entity_poly.entity_id
_entity_poly.type
_entity_poly.pdbx_seq_one_letter_code
_entity_poly.pdbx_strand_id
1 'polypeptide(L)'
;MKVAILSGSVYGTAEEVARHAERQLKIAGLEAWHKSNMSLEELLAFAPDAFLTVTSTTGMGELPDNLLPLYSEIRDRLPAWSGKPAAVLALGDSSYDTFCGGGELMRELYAELGLREVVEMLRLDSSETVTPETDAEPWLQAFVAALKA
;
A
#
# COMPACT_ATOMS: atom_id res chain seq x y z
N MET A 1 5.71 -5.37 -16.17
CA MET A 1 4.87 -5.68 -15.00
C MET A 1 4.13 -4.42 -14.54
N LYS A 2 2.85 -4.55 -14.34
CA LYS A 2 2.00 -3.46 -13.89
C LYS A 2 1.82 -3.52 -12.39
N VAL A 3 2.13 -2.43 -11.70
CA VAL A 3 2.01 -2.33 -10.24
C VAL A 3 0.96 -1.27 -9.89
N ALA A 4 -0.09 -1.67 -9.21
CA ALA A 4 -1.09 -0.74 -8.70
C ALA A 4 -0.66 -0.27 -7.30
N ILE A 5 -0.66 1.04 -7.09
CA ILE A 5 -0.32 1.64 -5.81
C ILE A 5 -1.59 2.23 -5.21
N LEU A 6 -2.06 1.62 -4.13
CA LEU A 6 -3.24 2.06 -3.39
C LEU A 6 -2.79 2.92 -2.21
N SER A 7 -3.45 4.03 -1.98
CA SER A 7 -3.08 4.90 -0.86
C SER A 7 -4.26 5.27 0.02
N GLY A 8 -3.99 5.37 1.30
CA GLY A 8 -4.93 5.89 2.28
C GLY A 8 -4.24 6.94 3.15
N SER A 9 -4.79 8.16 3.19
CA SER A 9 -4.16 9.25 3.89
C SER A 9 -5.18 10.14 4.59
N VAL A 10 -4.88 10.55 5.82
CA VAL A 10 -5.69 11.52 6.56
C VAL A 10 -5.18 12.93 6.27
N TYR A 11 -3.87 13.14 6.34
CA TYR A 11 -3.24 14.46 6.20
C TYR A 11 -2.32 14.57 4.97
N GLY A 12 -2.37 13.62 4.06
CA GLY A 12 -1.62 13.66 2.82
C GLY A 12 -0.23 13.02 2.85
N THR A 13 0.30 12.64 4.01
CA THR A 13 1.64 12.07 4.11
C THR A 13 1.75 10.74 3.37
N ALA A 14 0.81 9.83 3.57
CA ALA A 14 0.82 8.54 2.88
C ALA A 14 0.68 8.72 1.37
N GLU A 15 -0.11 9.70 0.93
CA GLU A 15 -0.26 10.00 -0.48
C GLU A 15 1.06 10.49 -1.10
N GLU A 16 1.80 11.34 -0.39
CA GLU A 16 3.11 11.80 -0.85
C GLU A 16 4.10 10.64 -0.96
N VAL A 17 4.10 9.74 0.02
CA VAL A 17 4.93 8.53 -0.02
C VAL A 17 4.53 7.65 -1.21
N ALA A 18 3.24 7.49 -1.46
CA ALA A 18 2.73 6.72 -2.59
C ALA A 18 3.18 7.31 -3.94
N ARG A 19 3.16 8.64 -4.07
CA ARG A 19 3.65 9.33 -5.27
C ARG A 19 5.15 9.14 -5.45
N HIS A 20 5.90 9.20 -4.36
CA HIS A 20 7.33 8.93 -4.39
C HIS A 20 7.60 7.49 -4.84
N ALA A 21 6.85 6.53 -4.29
CA ALA A 21 6.94 5.13 -4.69
C ALA A 21 6.64 4.95 -6.18
N GLU A 22 5.61 5.62 -6.68
CA GLU A 22 5.27 5.55 -8.11
C GLU A 22 6.46 5.99 -8.97
N ARG A 23 7.10 7.10 -8.61
CA ARG A 23 8.27 7.59 -9.35
C ARG A 23 9.42 6.59 -9.29
N GLN A 24 9.70 6.04 -8.12
CA GLN A 24 10.78 5.08 -7.94
C GLN A 24 10.56 3.79 -8.73
N LEU A 25 9.33 3.29 -8.75
CA LEU A 25 9.00 2.09 -9.52
C LEU A 25 9.11 2.34 -11.02
N LYS A 26 8.69 3.50 -11.50
CA LYS A 26 8.84 3.88 -12.90
C LYS A 26 10.30 3.99 -13.32
N ILE A 27 11.14 4.57 -12.46
CA ILE A 27 12.59 4.64 -12.70
C ILE A 27 13.17 3.22 -12.82
N ALA A 28 12.66 2.28 -12.04
CA ALA A 28 13.09 0.89 -12.07
C ALA A 28 12.56 0.10 -13.29
N GLY A 29 11.79 0.73 -14.16
CA GLY A 29 11.27 0.11 -15.38
C GLY A 29 9.92 -0.60 -15.22
N LEU A 30 9.22 -0.38 -14.11
CA LEU A 30 7.90 -0.94 -13.89
C LEU A 30 6.81 0.03 -14.34
N GLU A 31 5.67 -0.50 -14.76
CA GLU A 31 4.50 0.32 -15.08
C GLU A 31 3.70 0.51 -13.81
N ALA A 32 3.95 1.61 -13.10
CA ALA A 32 3.31 1.91 -11.83
C ALA A 32 2.18 2.92 -12.01
N TRP A 33 1.08 2.73 -11.28
CA TRP A 33 -0.06 3.63 -11.32
C TRP A 33 -0.60 3.86 -9.92
N HIS A 34 -0.74 5.13 -9.57
CA HIS A 34 -1.31 5.58 -8.31
C HIS A 34 -2.45 6.55 -8.56
N LYS A 35 -3.53 6.42 -7.79
CA LYS A 35 -4.63 7.36 -7.81
C LYS A 35 -5.28 7.42 -6.43
N SER A 36 -5.51 8.64 -5.93
CA SER A 36 -6.31 8.83 -4.71
C SER A 36 -7.76 8.48 -4.99
N ASN A 37 -8.44 7.87 -4.02
CA ASN A 37 -9.85 7.46 -4.17
C ASN A 37 -10.06 6.54 -5.38
N MET A 38 -9.13 5.63 -5.61
CA MET A 38 -9.23 4.64 -6.67
C MET A 38 -10.47 3.77 -6.48
N SER A 39 -11.22 3.53 -7.56
CA SER A 39 -12.34 2.58 -7.51
C SER A 39 -11.88 1.18 -7.89
N LEU A 40 -12.66 0.18 -7.48
CA LEU A 40 -12.34 -1.20 -7.87
C LEU A 40 -12.44 -1.37 -9.39
N GLU A 41 -13.40 -0.71 -10.06
CA GLU A 41 -13.52 -0.77 -11.51
C GLU A 41 -12.28 -0.25 -12.21
N GLU A 42 -11.74 0.89 -11.75
CA GLU A 42 -10.50 1.44 -12.28
C GLU A 42 -9.33 0.48 -12.06
N LEU A 43 -9.26 -0.12 -10.88
CA LEU A 43 -8.22 -1.07 -10.53
C LEU A 43 -8.29 -2.33 -11.40
N LEU A 44 -9.48 -2.86 -11.61
CA LEU A 44 -9.68 -4.03 -12.47
C LEU A 44 -9.33 -3.70 -13.94
N ALA A 45 -9.68 -2.51 -14.40
CA ALA A 45 -9.36 -2.06 -15.76
C ALA A 45 -7.85 -1.92 -15.99
N PHE A 46 -7.12 -1.51 -14.96
CA PHE A 46 -5.66 -1.46 -15.02
C PHE A 46 -5.03 -2.85 -15.14
N ALA A 47 -5.70 -3.86 -14.64
CA ALA A 47 -5.26 -5.26 -14.65
C ALA A 47 -3.84 -5.42 -14.06
N PRO A 48 -3.65 -5.10 -12.77
CA PRO A 48 -2.33 -5.13 -12.17
C PRO A 48 -1.76 -6.53 -12.02
N ASP A 49 -0.44 -6.63 -12.12
CA ASP A 49 0.30 -7.86 -11.84
C ASP A 49 0.76 -7.92 -10.38
N ALA A 50 0.87 -6.76 -9.75
CA ALA A 50 1.34 -6.62 -8.38
C ALA A 50 0.67 -5.44 -7.69
N PHE A 51 0.68 -5.44 -6.37
CA PHE A 51 0.02 -4.44 -5.55
C PHE A 51 0.97 -3.87 -4.51
N LEU A 52 0.91 -2.55 -4.35
CA LEU A 52 1.57 -1.86 -3.24
C LEU A 52 0.53 -0.99 -2.55
N THR A 53 0.36 -1.16 -1.25
CA THR A 53 -0.47 -0.27 -0.46
C THR A 53 0.41 0.61 0.41
N VAL A 54 0.13 1.93 0.39
CA VAL A 54 0.76 2.89 1.29
C VAL A 54 -0.37 3.56 2.06
N THR A 55 -0.47 3.29 3.36
CA THR A 55 -1.60 3.80 4.13
C THR A 55 -1.19 4.30 5.51
N SER A 56 -1.81 5.40 5.93
CA SER A 56 -1.79 5.82 7.31
C SER A 56 -2.89 5.08 8.08
N THR A 57 -2.96 5.31 9.38
CA THR A 57 -3.91 4.68 10.28
C THR A 57 -4.67 5.75 11.03
N THR A 58 -5.99 5.61 11.13
CA THR A 58 -6.79 6.51 11.98
C THR A 58 -6.58 6.14 13.45
N GLY A 59 -6.96 7.02 14.36
CA GLY A 59 -6.78 6.80 15.80
C GLY A 59 -7.46 5.53 16.32
N MET A 60 -8.47 5.01 15.62
CA MET A 60 -9.18 3.79 16.00
C MET A 60 -8.59 2.53 15.34
N GLY A 61 -7.45 2.63 14.70
CA GLY A 61 -6.83 1.50 14.00
C GLY A 61 -7.46 1.19 12.65
N GLU A 62 -8.24 2.10 12.11
CA GLU A 62 -8.98 1.90 10.87
C GLU A 62 -8.25 2.52 9.68
N LEU A 63 -8.72 2.16 8.47
CA LEU A 63 -8.25 2.76 7.23
C LEU A 63 -8.78 4.18 7.09
N PRO A 64 -7.99 5.08 6.47
CA PRO A 64 -8.49 6.41 6.12
C PRO A 64 -9.68 6.35 5.17
N ASP A 65 -10.54 7.37 5.23
CA ASP A 65 -11.76 7.43 4.44
C ASP A 65 -11.55 7.37 2.94
N ASN A 66 -10.38 7.76 2.46
CA ASN A 66 -10.09 7.70 1.02
C ASN A 66 -9.59 6.34 0.54
N LEU A 67 -9.42 5.37 1.43
CA LEU A 67 -9.08 3.99 1.07
C LEU A 67 -10.17 3.00 1.50
N LEU A 68 -10.90 3.30 2.55
CA LEU A 68 -11.92 2.41 3.10
C LEU A 68 -12.96 1.94 2.08
N PRO A 69 -13.50 2.79 1.17
CA PRO A 69 -14.45 2.32 0.17
C PRO A 69 -13.87 1.25 -0.75
N LEU A 70 -12.63 1.42 -1.20
CA LEU A 70 -11.97 0.42 -2.05
C LEU A 70 -11.75 -0.89 -1.30
N TYR A 71 -11.31 -0.80 -0.04
CA TYR A 71 -11.16 -1.96 0.83
C TYR A 71 -12.47 -2.75 0.92
N SER A 72 -13.58 -2.06 1.15
CA SER A 72 -14.91 -2.69 1.27
C SER A 72 -15.35 -3.34 -0.05
N GLU A 73 -15.12 -2.67 -1.18
CA GLU A 73 -15.45 -3.23 -2.49
C GLU A 73 -14.64 -4.50 -2.80
N ILE A 74 -13.36 -4.50 -2.47
CA ILE A 74 -12.50 -5.67 -2.67
C ILE A 74 -12.97 -6.84 -1.80
N ARG A 75 -13.31 -6.59 -0.55
CA ARG A 75 -13.82 -7.62 0.36
C ARG A 75 -15.12 -8.24 -0.14
N ASP A 76 -16.00 -7.41 -0.67
CA ASP A 76 -17.32 -7.87 -1.12
C ASP A 76 -17.24 -8.67 -2.42
N ARG A 77 -16.32 -8.31 -3.31
CA ARG A 77 -16.25 -8.89 -4.65
C ARG A 77 -15.19 -9.98 -4.82
N LEU A 78 -14.21 -10.03 -3.93
CA LEU A 78 -13.15 -11.04 -3.92
C LEU A 78 -12.54 -11.30 -5.32
N PRO A 79 -11.88 -10.30 -5.94
CA PRO A 79 -11.27 -10.48 -7.25
C PRO A 79 -10.28 -11.66 -7.30
N ALA A 80 -10.12 -12.25 -8.47
CA ALA A 80 -9.27 -13.43 -8.66
C ALA A 80 -7.79 -13.03 -8.78
N TRP A 81 -7.19 -12.56 -7.71
CA TRP A 81 -5.80 -12.09 -7.66
C TRP A 81 -4.84 -13.08 -6.99
N SER A 82 -5.30 -14.29 -6.69
CA SER A 82 -4.50 -15.28 -5.98
C SER A 82 -3.13 -15.50 -6.64
N GLY A 83 -2.09 -15.51 -5.82
CA GLY A 83 -0.71 -15.72 -6.28
C GLY A 83 0.01 -14.46 -6.74
N LYS A 84 -0.68 -13.33 -6.91
CA LYS A 84 -0.02 -12.09 -7.31
C LYS A 84 0.78 -11.51 -6.14
N PRO A 85 1.95 -10.90 -6.42
CA PRO A 85 2.76 -10.29 -5.36
C PRO A 85 2.13 -9.02 -4.81
N ALA A 86 2.29 -8.81 -3.51
CA ALA A 86 1.79 -7.61 -2.83
C ALA A 86 2.70 -7.23 -1.67
N ALA A 87 2.66 -5.97 -1.31
CA ALA A 87 3.36 -5.46 -0.15
C ALA A 87 2.62 -4.26 0.44
N VAL A 88 2.86 -4.00 1.72
CA VAL A 88 2.22 -2.90 2.45
C VAL A 88 3.28 -2.05 3.14
N LEU A 89 3.17 -0.74 2.94
CA LEU A 89 3.94 0.26 3.68
C LEU A 89 2.94 1.01 4.55
N ALA A 90 3.11 0.89 5.86
CA ALA A 90 2.18 1.47 6.82
C ALA A 90 2.82 2.64 7.56
N LEU A 91 2.06 3.73 7.68
CA LEU A 91 2.43 4.86 8.51
C LEU A 91 1.54 4.87 9.74
N GLY A 92 2.13 5.19 10.88
CA GLY A 92 1.40 5.23 12.13
C GLY A 92 2.17 6.03 13.17
N ASP A 93 1.64 6.05 14.37
CA ASP A 93 2.25 6.70 15.52
C ASP A 93 2.30 5.67 16.66
N SER A 94 3.50 5.31 17.10
CA SER A 94 3.69 4.30 18.13
C SER A 94 3.14 4.70 19.50
N SER A 95 2.77 5.97 19.68
CA SER A 95 2.11 6.42 20.90
C SER A 95 0.65 5.93 20.99
N TYR A 96 0.09 5.40 19.90
CA TYR A 96 -1.25 4.81 19.89
C TYR A 96 -1.18 3.30 19.95
N ASP A 97 -2.12 2.67 20.65
CA ASP A 97 -2.23 1.20 20.76
C ASP A 97 -2.51 0.55 19.39
N THR A 98 -3.07 1.31 18.46
CA THR A 98 -3.45 0.85 17.12
C THR A 98 -2.36 1.13 16.07
N PHE A 99 -1.11 1.19 16.50
CA PHE A 99 0.02 1.50 15.63
C PHE A 99 0.01 0.64 14.35
N CYS A 100 -0.03 1.31 13.19
CA CYS A 100 -0.09 0.69 11.87
C CYS A 100 -1.27 -0.27 11.64
N GLY A 101 -2.38 -0.10 12.38
CA GLY A 101 -3.57 -0.92 12.24
C GLY A 101 -4.18 -0.89 10.84
N GLY A 102 -4.11 0.24 10.15
CA GLY A 102 -4.58 0.35 8.76
C GLY A 102 -3.80 -0.58 7.83
N GLY A 103 -2.48 -0.63 7.99
CA GLY A 103 -1.65 -1.56 7.23
C GLY A 103 -1.97 -3.01 7.53
N GLU A 104 -2.24 -3.34 8.78
CA GLU A 104 -2.62 -4.71 9.17
C GLU A 104 -3.92 -5.13 8.50
N LEU A 105 -4.90 -4.23 8.40
CA LEU A 105 -6.16 -4.52 7.70
C LEU A 105 -5.91 -4.86 6.23
N MET A 106 -5.03 -4.13 5.57
CA MET A 106 -4.70 -4.40 4.17
C MET A 106 -3.93 -5.71 4.01
N ARG A 107 -3.02 -6.03 4.94
CA ARG A 107 -2.32 -7.31 4.93
C ARG A 107 -3.29 -8.48 5.08
N GLU A 108 -4.24 -8.38 5.99
CA GLU A 108 -5.26 -9.40 6.20
C GLU A 108 -6.12 -9.59 4.95
N LEU A 109 -6.51 -8.49 4.30
CA LEU A 109 -7.29 -8.56 3.07
C LEU A 109 -6.51 -9.27 1.97
N TYR A 110 -5.24 -8.92 1.77
CA TYR A 110 -4.41 -9.56 0.75
C TYR A 110 -4.22 -11.05 1.04
N ALA A 111 -4.05 -11.41 2.31
CA ALA A 111 -3.92 -12.82 2.71
C ALA A 111 -5.20 -13.60 2.41
N GLU A 112 -6.37 -13.02 2.68
CA GLU A 112 -7.67 -13.64 2.37
C GLU A 112 -7.84 -13.88 0.87
N LEU A 113 -7.30 -13.00 0.04
CA LEU A 113 -7.35 -13.13 -1.42
C LEU A 113 -6.27 -14.04 -1.99
N GLY A 114 -5.36 -14.53 -1.15
CA GLY A 114 -4.29 -15.40 -1.59
C GLY A 114 -3.13 -14.71 -2.28
N LEU A 115 -2.97 -13.40 -2.09
CA LEU A 115 -1.80 -12.69 -2.60
C LEU A 115 -0.55 -13.06 -1.80
N ARG A 116 0.62 -12.96 -2.46
CA ARG A 116 1.90 -13.29 -1.83
C ARG A 116 2.55 -12.02 -1.28
N GLU A 117 2.78 -11.96 0.02
CA GLU A 117 3.55 -10.88 0.63
C GLU A 117 5.02 -11.10 0.30
N VAL A 118 5.55 -10.32 -0.63
CA VAL A 118 6.92 -10.53 -1.15
C VAL A 118 8.00 -9.82 -0.35
N VAL A 119 7.62 -8.83 0.45
CA VAL A 119 8.49 -8.20 1.46
C VAL A 119 7.66 -7.97 2.71
N GLU A 120 8.30 -8.03 3.87
CA GLU A 120 7.63 -7.77 5.14
C GLU A 120 7.10 -6.34 5.17
N MET A 121 5.94 -6.13 5.78
CA MET A 121 5.35 -4.80 5.89
C MET A 121 6.31 -3.82 6.56
N LEU A 122 6.53 -2.67 5.92
CA LEU A 122 7.29 -1.59 6.52
C LEU A 122 6.36 -0.78 7.44
N ARG A 123 6.82 -0.51 8.65
CA ARG A 123 6.11 0.32 9.62
C ARG A 123 6.91 1.59 9.87
N LEU A 124 6.40 2.72 9.39
CA LEU A 124 7.03 4.01 9.62
C LEU A 124 6.31 4.72 10.77
N ASP A 125 7.08 5.09 11.78
CA ASP A 125 6.56 5.75 12.98
C ASP A 125 6.72 7.26 12.85
N SER A 126 5.60 7.97 12.78
CA SER A 126 5.61 9.42 12.63
C SER A 126 6.22 10.15 13.83
N SER A 127 6.33 9.47 14.98
CA SER A 127 7.01 10.04 16.15
C SER A 127 8.53 9.98 16.03
N GLU A 128 9.07 9.21 15.10
CA GLU A 128 10.50 8.99 14.93
C GLU A 128 11.06 9.53 13.62
N THR A 129 10.23 9.74 12.60
CA THR A 129 10.70 10.21 11.29
C THR A 129 9.98 11.48 10.86
N VAL A 130 10.74 12.38 10.20
CA VAL A 130 10.22 13.58 9.55
C VAL A 130 10.36 13.48 8.02
N THR A 131 10.99 12.41 7.52
CA THR A 131 11.25 12.21 6.09
C THR A 131 10.83 10.79 5.67
N PRO A 132 9.51 10.47 5.74
CA PRO A 132 9.05 9.11 5.44
C PRO A 132 9.38 8.66 4.02
N GLU A 133 9.41 9.57 3.04
CA GLU A 133 9.77 9.21 1.65
C GLU A 133 11.19 8.67 1.57
N THR A 134 12.12 9.32 2.25
CA THR A 134 13.53 8.90 2.27
C THR A 134 13.69 7.59 3.05
N ASP A 135 13.01 7.46 4.18
CA ASP A 135 13.08 6.27 5.02
C ASP A 135 12.49 5.04 4.32
N ALA A 136 11.58 5.26 3.38
CA ALA A 136 10.96 4.18 2.61
C ALA A 136 11.84 3.66 1.46
N GLU A 137 12.83 4.42 1.00
CA GLU A 137 13.61 4.07 -0.18
C GLU A 137 14.28 2.69 -0.14
N PRO A 138 14.99 2.28 0.92
CA PRO A 138 15.59 0.94 0.96
C PRO A 138 14.56 -0.17 0.85
N TRP A 139 13.40 0.01 1.49
CA TRP A 139 12.31 -0.95 1.44
C TRP A 139 11.69 -1.03 0.04
N LEU A 140 11.52 0.13 -0.62
CA LEU A 140 11.02 0.16 -2.00
C LEU A 140 11.97 -0.55 -2.95
N GLN A 141 13.28 -0.40 -2.76
CA GLN A 141 14.28 -1.12 -3.56
C GLN A 141 14.16 -2.63 -3.33
N ALA A 142 13.93 -3.06 -2.09
CA ALA A 142 13.72 -4.48 -1.78
C ALA A 142 12.44 -5.00 -2.44
N PHE A 143 11.39 -4.21 -2.45
CA PHE A 143 10.13 -4.56 -3.13
C PHE A 143 10.35 -4.74 -4.63
N VAL A 144 11.03 -3.80 -5.27
CA VAL A 144 11.36 -3.89 -6.70
C VAL A 144 12.17 -5.14 -7.00
N ALA A 145 13.19 -5.41 -6.18
CA ALA A 145 14.03 -6.60 -6.36
C ALA A 145 13.20 -7.89 -6.24
N ALA A 146 12.27 -7.94 -5.29
CA ALA A 146 11.39 -9.08 -5.11
C ALA A 146 10.46 -9.28 -6.31
N LEU A 147 9.98 -8.20 -6.92
CA LEU A 147 9.13 -8.28 -8.11
C LEU A 147 9.88 -8.78 -9.34
N LYS A 148 11.18 -8.49 -9.42
CA LYS A 148 12.00 -8.87 -10.57
C LYS A 148 12.67 -10.23 -10.42
N ALA A 149 12.55 -10.81 -9.23
CA ALA A 149 13.17 -12.11 -8.94
C ALA A 149 12.47 -13.29 -9.65
#